data_91fc42033385e10ae6c2191df7c5291c
#
_entry.id   91fc42033385e10ae6c2191df7c5291c
#
_cell.length_a   1.000
_cell.length_b   1.000
_cell.length_c   1.000
_cell.angle_alpha   90.00
_cell.angle_beta   90.00
_cell.angle_gamma   90.00
#
_symmetry.space_group_name_H-M   'P 1'
#
loop_
_entity.id
_entity.type
_entity.pdbx_description
1 polymer ?
#
loop_
_entity_poly.entity_id
_entity_poly.type
_entity_poly.pdbx_seq_one_letter_code
_entity_poly.pdbx_strand_id
1 'polypeptide(L)'
;MDMANKYNGLVVGTGDMSELALGWATYCGDQMSMYGVNAGVPKTLVRYIVQYAAENIFGEETRAILMDIVDTPVSPELLPTDEEGNIAQITEDKVGPYELHDFFMYYFLRYGFTREKIAFMAGIAFENVYKQEVIDHWLDVFMRRFFTQQFKRSCLPDGPKVVGVSLSPRGDLRMPSDVNCTF
;
A
#
# COMPACT_ATOMS: atom_id res chain seq x y z
N MET A 1 -14.26 -12.51 10.45
CA MET A 1 -13.85 -13.76 11.14
C MET A 1 -15.04 -14.66 11.43
N ASP A 2 -16.13 -14.15 12.03
CA ASP A 2 -17.29 -14.96 12.43
C ASP A 2 -17.95 -15.72 11.26
N MET A 3 -18.07 -15.08 10.10
CA MET A 3 -18.59 -15.73 8.90
C MET A 3 -17.69 -16.88 8.41
N ALA A 4 -16.37 -16.70 8.49
CA ALA A 4 -15.44 -17.77 8.15
C ALA A 4 -15.59 -18.96 9.10
N ASN A 5 -15.69 -18.70 10.41
CA ASN A 5 -15.95 -19.75 11.39
C ASN A 5 -17.29 -20.46 11.13
N LYS A 6 -18.36 -19.67 10.87
CA LYS A 6 -19.70 -20.24 10.62
C LYS A 6 -19.74 -21.15 9.39
N TYR A 7 -19.04 -20.77 8.33
CA TYR A 7 -19.04 -21.47 7.04
C TYR A 7 -17.82 -22.35 6.79
N ASN A 8 -16.96 -22.53 7.81
CA ASN A 8 -15.69 -23.26 7.70
C ASN A 8 -14.83 -22.77 6.54
N GLY A 9 -14.73 -21.45 6.41
CA GLY A 9 -14.04 -20.75 5.34
C GLY A 9 -12.78 -20.01 5.79
N LEU A 10 -12.17 -19.30 4.87
CA LEU A 10 -10.99 -18.45 5.07
C LEU A 10 -11.30 -17.01 4.69
N VAL A 11 -10.92 -16.06 5.54
CA VAL A 11 -10.93 -14.64 5.19
C VAL A 11 -9.62 -14.28 4.49
N VAL A 12 -9.72 -13.93 3.21
CA VAL A 12 -8.58 -13.44 2.42
C VAL A 12 -8.54 -11.92 2.51
N GLY A 13 -7.40 -11.39 2.99
CA GLY A 13 -7.15 -9.96 3.08
C GLY A 13 -6.68 -9.39 1.75
N THR A 14 -7.16 -8.21 1.42
CA THR A 14 -6.87 -7.50 0.16
C THR A 14 -5.88 -6.35 0.29
N GLY A 15 -5.51 -5.95 1.53
CA GLY A 15 -4.54 -4.89 1.78
C GLY A 15 -3.21 -5.15 1.10
N ASP A 16 -2.68 -4.15 0.39
CA ASP A 16 -1.41 -4.24 -0.32
C ASP A 16 -0.22 -3.76 0.52
N MET A 17 0.99 -3.99 -0.01
CA MET A 17 2.22 -3.63 0.69
C MET A 17 2.35 -2.12 0.97
N SER A 18 1.89 -1.27 0.07
CA SER A 18 2.00 0.18 0.21
C SER A 18 1.10 0.72 1.31
N GLU A 19 -0.14 0.22 1.39
CA GLU A 19 -1.06 0.51 2.50
C GLU A 19 -0.47 0.05 3.84
N LEU A 20 0.12 -1.13 3.86
CA LEU A 20 0.76 -1.67 5.06
C LEU A 20 1.99 -0.85 5.47
N ALA A 21 2.80 -0.36 4.52
CA ALA A 21 3.94 0.50 4.80
C ALA A 21 3.53 1.82 5.44
N LEU A 22 2.50 2.45 4.90
CA LEU A 22 1.97 3.72 5.39
C LEU A 22 1.05 3.57 6.61
N GLY A 23 0.67 2.33 6.97
CA GLY A 23 -0.38 2.08 7.95
C GLY A 23 -1.72 2.71 7.53
N TRP A 24 -1.98 2.78 6.23
CA TRP A 24 -3.23 3.30 5.67
C TRP A 24 -4.28 2.20 5.67
N ALA A 25 -4.73 1.86 6.84
CA ALA A 25 -5.74 0.86 7.13
C ALA A 25 -6.43 1.20 8.44
N THR A 26 -7.71 0.87 8.57
CA THR A 26 -8.44 0.99 9.83
C THR A 26 -7.99 -0.12 10.78
N TYR A 27 -7.42 0.25 11.92
CA TYR A 27 -6.95 -0.71 12.91
C TYR A 27 -8.08 -1.64 13.37
N CYS A 28 -7.80 -2.95 13.38
CA CYS A 28 -8.79 -4.00 13.61
C CYS A 28 -9.97 -4.01 12.62
N GLY A 29 -9.79 -3.40 11.44
CA GLY A 29 -10.76 -3.37 10.34
C GLY A 29 -10.23 -4.12 9.10
N ASP A 30 -9.96 -3.39 8.05
CA ASP A 30 -9.56 -3.90 6.73
C ASP A 30 -8.27 -4.73 6.70
N GLN A 31 -7.31 -4.51 7.63
CA GLN A 31 -6.15 -5.40 7.76
C GLN A 31 -6.46 -6.75 8.46
N MET A 32 -7.66 -6.90 9.02
CA MET A 32 -8.05 -8.14 9.74
C MET A 32 -8.44 -9.24 8.77
N SER A 33 -7.53 -10.17 8.55
CA SER A 33 -7.75 -11.35 7.71
C SER A 33 -6.98 -12.57 8.25
N MET A 34 -7.24 -13.74 7.68
CA MET A 34 -6.51 -14.96 7.99
C MET A 34 -5.27 -15.12 7.11
N TYR A 35 -5.30 -14.52 5.91
CA TYR A 35 -4.19 -14.52 4.96
C TYR A 35 -4.22 -13.26 4.10
N GLY A 36 -3.10 -12.54 4.02
CA GLY A 36 -2.96 -11.30 3.23
C GLY A 36 -2.35 -11.59 1.86
N VAL A 37 -3.19 -11.86 0.86
CA VAL A 37 -2.71 -12.30 -0.47
C VAL A 37 -1.87 -11.23 -1.17
N ASN A 38 -2.17 -9.94 -0.97
CA ASN A 38 -1.46 -8.82 -1.58
C ASN A 38 -0.39 -8.19 -0.66
N ALA A 39 -0.16 -8.75 0.54
CA ALA A 39 0.79 -8.17 1.52
C ALA A 39 2.23 -8.03 0.99
N GLY A 40 2.61 -8.78 -0.03
CA GLY A 40 3.90 -8.72 -0.71
C GLY A 40 3.90 -7.96 -2.05
N VAL A 41 2.83 -7.24 -2.40
CA VAL A 41 2.67 -6.56 -3.69
C VAL A 41 2.45 -5.07 -3.45
N PRO A 42 3.34 -4.17 -3.95
CA PRO A 42 3.12 -2.73 -3.92
C PRO A 42 1.87 -2.32 -4.71
N LYS A 43 1.20 -1.24 -4.30
CA LYS A 43 -0.03 -0.76 -4.95
C LYS A 43 0.16 -0.46 -6.44
N THR A 44 1.26 0.14 -6.81
CA THR A 44 1.58 0.39 -8.23
C THR A 44 1.70 -0.90 -9.03
N LEU A 45 2.29 -1.94 -8.44
CA LEU A 45 2.41 -3.25 -9.11
C LEU A 45 1.06 -3.97 -9.21
N VAL A 46 0.16 -3.81 -8.23
CA VAL A 46 -1.21 -4.37 -8.30
C VAL A 46 -1.91 -3.88 -9.56
N ARG A 47 -1.84 -2.57 -9.86
CA ARG A 47 -2.43 -1.98 -11.07
C ARG A 47 -1.91 -2.65 -12.35
N TYR A 48 -0.60 -2.79 -12.48
CA TYR A 48 0.02 -3.46 -13.64
C TYR A 48 -0.36 -4.94 -13.76
N ILE A 49 -0.46 -5.66 -12.63
CA ILE A 49 -0.89 -7.07 -12.63
C ILE A 49 -2.33 -7.20 -13.11
N VAL A 50 -3.24 -6.34 -12.65
CA VAL A 50 -4.65 -6.33 -13.07
C VAL A 50 -4.76 -6.00 -14.56
N GLN A 51 -4.03 -4.98 -15.03
CA GLN A 51 -3.99 -4.62 -16.44
C GLN A 51 -3.47 -5.78 -17.30
N TYR A 52 -2.36 -6.38 -16.92
CA TYR A 52 -1.80 -7.54 -17.63
C TYR A 52 -2.80 -8.70 -17.69
N ALA A 53 -3.48 -8.99 -16.60
CA ALA A 53 -4.49 -10.04 -16.54
C ALA A 53 -5.68 -9.73 -17.46
N ALA A 54 -6.15 -8.49 -17.46
CA ALA A 54 -7.22 -8.03 -18.35
C ALA A 54 -6.88 -8.20 -19.84
N GLU A 55 -5.62 -7.88 -20.20
CA GLU A 55 -5.17 -7.91 -21.60
C GLU A 55 -4.79 -9.30 -22.10
N ASN A 56 -4.32 -10.21 -21.23
CA ASN A 56 -3.66 -11.45 -21.64
C ASN A 56 -4.33 -12.73 -21.13
N ILE A 57 -5.21 -12.66 -20.10
CA ILE A 57 -5.74 -13.84 -19.44
C ILE A 57 -7.25 -13.98 -19.65
N PHE A 58 -7.99 -12.87 -19.60
CA PHE A 58 -9.44 -12.88 -19.60
C PHE A 58 -10.06 -12.45 -20.95
N GLY A 59 -11.30 -12.89 -21.20
CA GLY A 59 -12.08 -12.46 -22.36
C GLY A 59 -12.62 -11.03 -22.22
N GLU A 60 -13.17 -10.49 -23.31
CA GLU A 60 -13.52 -9.07 -23.47
C GLU A 60 -14.45 -8.53 -22.36
N GLU A 61 -15.45 -9.31 -21.94
CA GLU A 61 -16.39 -8.91 -20.88
C GLU A 61 -15.67 -8.68 -19.54
N THR A 62 -14.82 -9.64 -19.12
CA THR A 62 -14.04 -9.52 -17.89
C THR A 62 -12.95 -8.44 -18.01
N ARG A 63 -12.34 -8.31 -19.18
CA ARG A 63 -11.38 -7.24 -19.48
C ARG A 63 -11.97 -5.86 -19.24
N ALA A 64 -13.17 -5.60 -19.75
CA ALA A 64 -13.84 -4.31 -19.57
C ALA A 64 -14.04 -3.98 -18.08
N ILE A 65 -14.46 -4.96 -17.27
CA ILE A 65 -14.63 -4.79 -15.83
C ILE A 65 -13.29 -4.52 -15.14
N LEU A 66 -12.25 -5.28 -15.47
CA LEU A 66 -10.93 -5.09 -14.86
C LEU A 66 -10.31 -3.73 -15.21
N MET A 67 -10.50 -3.26 -16.44
CA MET A 67 -10.02 -1.93 -16.84
C MET A 67 -10.78 -0.81 -16.16
N ASP A 68 -12.08 -0.95 -15.95
CA ASP A 68 -12.89 0.00 -15.15
C ASP A 68 -12.37 0.09 -13.70
N ILE A 69 -12.02 -1.06 -13.10
CA ILE A 69 -11.38 -1.09 -11.77
C ILE A 69 -10.02 -0.37 -11.77
N VAL A 70 -9.20 -0.59 -12.80
CA VAL A 70 -7.88 0.07 -12.94
C VAL A 70 -8.01 1.59 -13.05
N ASP A 71 -9.05 2.07 -13.71
CA ASP A 71 -9.31 3.49 -13.94
C ASP A 71 -10.06 4.17 -12.79
N THR A 72 -10.59 3.38 -11.84
CA THR A 72 -11.27 3.91 -10.64
C THR A 72 -10.24 4.56 -9.68
N PRO A 73 -10.44 5.81 -9.26
CA PRO A 73 -9.58 6.46 -8.29
C PRO A 73 -9.55 5.71 -6.94
N VAL A 74 -8.35 5.60 -6.36
CA VAL A 74 -8.20 4.99 -5.04
C VAL A 74 -8.84 5.86 -3.98
N SER A 75 -9.80 5.31 -3.22
CA SER A 75 -10.53 6.02 -2.17
C SER A 75 -10.61 5.18 -0.89
N PRO A 76 -10.75 5.81 0.31
CA PRO A 76 -10.99 5.07 1.55
C PRO A 76 -12.39 4.43 1.53
N GLU A 77 -12.46 3.12 1.60
CA GLU A 77 -13.72 2.35 1.53
C GLU A 77 -14.69 2.60 2.70
N LEU A 78 -14.17 3.03 3.85
CA LEU A 78 -14.96 3.21 5.07
C LEU A 78 -15.47 4.64 5.29
N LEU A 79 -15.17 5.56 4.37
CA LEU A 79 -15.74 6.91 4.42
C LEU A 79 -17.06 6.96 3.65
N PRO A 80 -18.07 7.66 4.20
CA PRO A 80 -19.32 7.86 3.46
C PRO A 80 -19.06 8.64 2.16
N THR A 81 -19.82 8.31 1.14
CA THR A 81 -19.91 9.12 -0.07
C THR A 81 -20.53 10.50 0.27
N ASP A 82 -20.35 11.47 -0.62
CA ASP A 82 -21.09 12.73 -0.52
C ASP A 82 -22.60 12.53 -0.73
N GLU A 83 -23.38 13.61 -0.60
CA GLU A 83 -24.85 13.57 -0.75
C GLU A 83 -25.29 13.15 -2.16
N GLU A 84 -24.38 13.23 -3.16
CA GLU A 84 -24.63 12.86 -4.55
C GLU A 84 -24.15 11.43 -4.86
N GLY A 85 -23.56 10.72 -3.90
CA GLY A 85 -23.04 9.35 -4.03
C GLY A 85 -21.63 9.26 -4.64
N ASN A 86 -20.93 10.39 -4.77
CA ASN A 86 -19.57 10.42 -5.30
C ASN A 86 -18.52 10.13 -4.20
N ILE A 87 -17.31 9.79 -4.62
CA ILE A 87 -16.15 9.62 -3.73
C ILE A 87 -15.83 10.97 -3.07
N ALA A 88 -16.11 11.09 -1.77
CA ALA A 88 -15.90 12.32 -1.02
C ALA A 88 -14.42 12.63 -0.75
N GLN A 89 -13.52 11.64 -0.87
CA GLN A 89 -12.10 11.80 -0.60
C GLN A 89 -11.25 10.87 -1.47
N ILE A 90 -10.24 11.42 -2.14
CA ILE A 90 -9.19 10.65 -2.83
C ILE A 90 -8.07 10.35 -1.84
N THR A 91 -7.64 9.09 -1.77
CA THR A 91 -6.59 8.65 -0.83
C THR A 91 -5.28 9.39 -1.06
N GLU A 92 -4.87 9.58 -2.31
CA GLU A 92 -3.61 10.26 -2.64
C GLU A 92 -3.56 11.73 -2.23
N ASP A 93 -4.70 12.40 -2.07
CA ASP A 93 -4.76 13.76 -1.50
C ASP A 93 -4.30 13.80 -0.04
N LYS A 94 -4.41 12.69 0.68
CA LYS A 94 -4.07 12.58 2.10
C LYS A 94 -2.71 11.95 2.36
N VAL A 95 -2.35 10.96 1.59
CA VAL A 95 -1.11 10.19 1.81
C VAL A 95 -0.05 10.44 0.75
N GLY A 96 -0.41 11.05 -0.38
CA GLY A 96 0.45 11.29 -1.52
C GLY A 96 0.47 10.19 -2.57
N PRO A 97 1.16 10.41 -3.68
CA PRO A 97 1.24 9.47 -4.79
C PRO A 97 1.89 8.15 -4.38
N TYR A 98 1.21 7.04 -4.63
CA TYR A 98 1.73 5.72 -4.27
C TYR A 98 3.02 5.36 -5.02
N GLU A 99 3.23 5.87 -6.21
CA GLU A 99 4.48 5.63 -6.94
C GLU A 99 5.72 6.18 -6.22
N LEU A 100 5.59 7.33 -5.55
CA LEU A 100 6.66 7.86 -4.71
C LEU A 100 6.88 6.97 -3.48
N HIS A 101 5.80 6.57 -2.81
CA HIS A 101 5.89 5.71 -1.61
C HIS A 101 6.49 4.35 -1.91
N ASP A 102 6.12 3.73 -3.03
CA ASP A 102 6.66 2.44 -3.46
C ASP A 102 8.15 2.54 -3.79
N PHE A 103 8.57 3.64 -4.43
CA PHE A 103 9.97 3.95 -4.66
C PHE A 103 10.72 4.12 -3.33
N PHE A 104 10.22 4.94 -2.40
CA PHE A 104 10.84 5.18 -1.10
C PHE A 104 10.96 3.88 -0.30
N MET A 105 9.87 3.13 -0.21
CA MET A 105 9.82 1.85 0.51
C MET A 105 10.85 0.86 -0.02
N TYR A 106 10.95 0.71 -1.35
CA TYR A 106 11.88 -0.23 -1.95
C TYR A 106 13.32 0.10 -1.62
N TYR A 107 13.75 1.35 -1.83
CA TYR A 107 15.13 1.74 -1.57
C TYR A 107 15.48 1.80 -0.09
N PHE A 108 14.53 2.16 0.75
CA PHE A 108 14.69 2.14 2.19
C PHE A 108 14.85 0.71 2.73
N LEU A 109 13.95 -0.20 2.38
CA LEU A 109 13.95 -1.57 2.91
C LEU A 109 14.99 -2.46 2.25
N ARG A 110 15.17 -2.34 0.93
CA ARG A 110 16.07 -3.24 0.20
C ARG A 110 17.54 -2.89 0.39
N TYR A 111 17.85 -1.61 0.47
CA TYR A 111 19.23 -1.12 0.47
C TYR A 111 19.62 -0.37 1.74
N GLY A 112 18.68 -0.04 2.60
CA GLY A 112 18.93 0.76 3.81
C GLY A 112 19.44 2.17 3.48
N PHE A 113 18.98 2.77 2.38
CA PHE A 113 19.43 4.11 2.00
C PHE A 113 18.88 5.16 2.96
N THR A 114 19.69 6.19 3.21
CA THR A 114 19.28 7.33 4.02
C THR A 114 18.21 8.18 3.29
N ARG A 115 17.52 9.01 4.06
CA ARG A 115 16.51 9.94 3.53
C ARG A 115 17.08 10.81 2.40
N GLU A 116 18.27 11.38 2.59
CA GLU A 116 18.91 12.28 1.61
C GLU A 116 19.22 11.54 0.30
N LYS A 117 19.70 10.31 0.41
CA LYS A 117 20.00 9.49 -0.77
C LYS A 117 18.72 9.11 -1.53
N ILE A 118 17.65 8.76 -0.81
CA ILE A 118 16.35 8.43 -1.42
C ILE A 118 15.78 9.67 -2.10
N ALA A 119 15.80 10.84 -1.45
CA ALA A 119 15.35 12.11 -2.03
C ALA A 119 16.10 12.47 -3.32
N PHE A 120 17.42 12.36 -3.31
CA PHE A 120 18.26 12.60 -4.49
C PHE A 120 17.92 11.64 -5.64
N MET A 121 17.80 10.35 -5.35
CA MET A 121 17.47 9.35 -6.37
C MET A 121 16.05 9.53 -6.93
N ALA A 122 15.09 9.88 -6.08
CA ALA A 122 13.72 10.16 -6.50
C ALA A 122 13.67 11.41 -7.39
N GLY A 123 14.45 12.45 -7.07
CA GLY A 123 14.57 13.65 -7.91
C GLY A 123 15.04 13.35 -9.34
N ILE A 124 15.92 12.35 -9.50
CA ILE A 124 16.36 11.89 -10.83
C ILE A 124 15.28 11.00 -11.48
N ALA A 125 14.72 10.03 -10.72
CA ALA A 125 13.79 9.04 -11.27
C ALA A 125 12.46 9.68 -11.72
N PHE A 126 12.02 10.73 -11.03
CA PHE A 126 10.78 11.45 -11.30
C PHE A 126 11.02 12.86 -11.88
N GLU A 127 12.16 13.06 -12.54
CA GLU A 127 12.45 14.30 -13.23
C GLU A 127 11.31 14.65 -14.20
N ASN A 128 10.85 15.90 -14.15
CA ASN A 128 9.71 16.42 -14.92
C ASN A 128 8.32 15.87 -14.52
N VAL A 129 8.22 14.98 -13.53
CA VAL A 129 6.94 14.50 -12.99
C VAL A 129 6.63 15.25 -11.68
N TYR A 130 7.58 15.28 -10.76
CA TYR A 130 7.45 15.92 -9.46
C TYR A 130 8.57 16.93 -9.20
N LYS A 131 8.22 18.07 -8.58
CA LYS A 131 9.21 19.00 -8.05
C LYS A 131 9.90 18.42 -6.83
N GLN A 132 11.14 18.81 -6.58
CA GLN A 132 11.91 18.29 -5.44
C GLN A 132 11.20 18.54 -4.10
N GLU A 133 10.55 19.68 -3.93
CA GLU A 133 9.82 20.01 -2.70
C GLU A 133 8.65 19.05 -2.44
N VAL A 134 7.99 18.55 -3.49
CA VAL A 134 6.91 17.56 -3.41
C VAL A 134 7.48 16.21 -3.00
N ILE A 135 8.62 15.80 -3.59
CA ILE A 135 9.32 14.56 -3.25
C ILE A 135 9.75 14.59 -1.78
N ASP A 136 10.39 15.67 -1.34
CA ASP A 136 10.85 15.83 0.04
C ASP A 136 9.70 15.78 1.04
N HIS A 137 8.60 16.47 0.73
CA HIS A 137 7.39 16.44 1.56
C HIS A 137 6.82 15.02 1.75
N TRP A 138 6.63 14.30 0.65
CA TRP A 138 6.05 12.96 0.74
C TRP A 138 7.03 11.91 1.30
N LEU A 139 8.33 12.12 1.14
CA LEU A 139 9.33 11.29 1.81
C LEU A 139 9.29 11.47 3.33
N ASP A 140 9.13 12.70 3.82
CA ASP A 140 8.97 12.96 5.25
C ASP A 140 7.66 12.37 5.80
N VAL A 141 6.57 12.46 5.05
CA VAL A 141 5.29 11.79 5.37
C VAL A 141 5.48 10.27 5.42
N PHE A 142 6.14 9.69 4.41
CA PHE A 142 6.44 8.25 4.36
C PHE A 142 7.22 7.82 5.59
N MET A 143 8.36 8.45 5.87
CA MET A 143 9.23 8.07 7.00
C MET A 143 8.48 8.16 8.33
N ARG A 144 7.78 9.26 8.58
CA ARG A 144 6.99 9.42 9.81
C ARG A 144 5.92 8.32 9.93
N ARG A 145 5.12 8.08 8.89
CA ARG A 145 4.08 7.07 8.92
C ARG A 145 4.65 5.66 9.03
N PHE A 146 5.70 5.36 8.30
CA PHE A 146 6.36 4.06 8.32
C PHE A 146 6.71 3.63 9.75
N PHE A 147 7.28 4.52 10.55
CA PHE A 147 7.61 4.20 11.93
C PHE A 147 6.39 4.30 12.87
N THR A 148 5.68 5.40 12.89
CA THR A 148 4.60 5.63 13.87
C THR A 148 3.40 4.69 13.69
N GLN A 149 3.24 4.07 12.54
CA GLN A 149 2.16 3.11 12.25
C GLN A 149 2.60 1.64 12.41
N GLN A 150 3.76 1.38 13.00
CA GLN A 150 4.24 0.01 13.23
C GLN A 150 3.27 -0.85 14.02
N PHE A 151 2.53 -0.30 14.99
CA PHE A 151 1.55 -1.04 15.77
C PHE A 151 0.50 -1.75 14.90
N LYS A 152 0.13 -1.17 13.75
CA LYS A 152 -0.79 -1.78 12.79
C LYS A 152 -0.16 -2.99 12.09
N ARG A 153 1.14 -2.93 11.80
CA ARG A 153 1.87 -4.03 11.17
C ARG A 153 2.16 -5.19 12.11
N SER A 154 2.25 -4.94 13.41
CA SER A 154 2.52 -5.98 14.41
C SER A 154 1.46 -7.09 14.44
N CYS A 155 0.24 -6.80 14.00
CA CYS A 155 -0.89 -7.75 13.97
C CYS A 155 -1.24 -8.25 12.55
N LEU A 156 -0.38 -8.01 11.55
CA LEU A 156 -0.65 -8.47 10.19
C LEU A 156 -0.74 -9.99 10.10
N PRO A 157 -1.65 -10.54 9.28
CA PRO A 157 -1.68 -11.95 8.95
C PRO A 157 -0.46 -12.37 8.12
N ASP A 158 -0.29 -13.67 7.94
CA ASP A 158 0.68 -14.18 6.98
C ASP A 158 0.27 -13.84 5.55
N GLY A 159 1.27 -13.72 4.68
CA GLY A 159 1.09 -13.45 3.26
C GLY A 159 2.35 -13.81 2.46
N PRO A 160 2.27 -13.86 1.13
CA PRO A 160 3.41 -14.22 0.31
C PRO A 160 4.41 -13.06 0.22
N LYS A 161 5.69 -13.39 0.13
CA LYS A 161 6.73 -12.44 -0.28
C LYS A 161 6.86 -12.51 -1.81
N VAL A 162 6.34 -11.51 -2.49
CA VAL A 162 6.32 -11.47 -3.97
C VAL A 162 7.53 -10.72 -4.53
N VAL A 163 7.83 -9.57 -3.95
CA VAL A 163 8.98 -8.74 -4.33
C VAL A 163 10.19 -8.92 -3.39
N GLY A 164 11.30 -8.26 -3.68
CA GLY A 164 12.55 -8.39 -2.92
C GLY A 164 12.54 -7.85 -1.48
N VAL A 165 11.42 -7.29 -1.03
CA VAL A 165 11.20 -6.74 0.31
C VAL A 165 9.92 -7.30 0.93
N SER A 166 9.77 -7.23 2.25
CA SER A 166 8.56 -7.66 2.95
C SER A 166 8.40 -6.85 4.24
N LEU A 167 7.14 -6.63 4.63
CA LEU A 167 6.76 -5.94 5.86
C LEU A 167 6.33 -6.91 6.98
N SER A 168 6.54 -8.21 6.78
CA SER A 168 6.11 -9.23 7.75
C SER A 168 6.79 -9.03 9.10
N PRO A 169 6.01 -8.86 10.19
CA PRO A 169 6.55 -8.69 11.55
C PRO A 169 7.16 -9.99 12.09
N ARG A 170 6.88 -11.11 11.47
CA ARG A 170 7.41 -12.44 11.84
C ARG A 170 8.69 -12.81 11.10
N GLY A 171 9.10 -12.01 10.12
CA GLY A 171 10.24 -12.27 9.28
C GLY A 171 11.11 -11.04 9.05
N ASP A 172 10.94 -10.40 7.90
CA ASP A 172 11.87 -9.40 7.36
C ASP A 172 11.86 -8.07 8.13
N LEU A 173 10.72 -7.65 8.70
CA LEU A 173 10.60 -6.35 9.36
C LEU A 173 10.13 -6.50 10.82
N ARG A 174 11.08 -6.71 11.72
CA ARG A 174 10.83 -6.80 13.16
C ARG A 174 11.14 -5.46 13.83
N MET A 175 10.09 -4.80 14.32
CA MET A 175 10.23 -3.56 15.08
C MET A 175 9.24 -3.56 16.26
N PRO A 176 9.57 -2.86 17.38
CA PRO A 176 8.61 -2.63 18.45
C PRO A 176 7.37 -1.89 17.93
N SER A 177 6.20 -2.20 18.47
CA SER A 177 4.94 -1.56 18.06
C SER A 177 4.90 -0.05 18.34
N ASP A 178 5.66 0.41 19.31
CA ASP A 178 5.78 1.80 19.77
C ASP A 178 7.01 2.52 19.19
N VAL A 179 7.66 1.95 18.18
CA VAL A 179 8.79 2.60 17.51
C VAL A 179 8.39 3.98 17.01
N ASN A 180 9.28 4.94 17.21
CA ASN A 180 9.10 6.31 16.75
C ASN A 180 10.32 6.76 15.94
N CYS A 181 10.16 7.84 15.22
CA CYS A 181 11.16 8.43 14.37
C CYS A 181 11.26 9.92 14.74
N THR A 182 12.40 10.31 15.22
CA THR A 182 12.77 11.72 15.41
C THR A 182 13.79 12.08 14.33
N PHE A 183 13.39 12.93 13.39
CA PHE A 183 14.29 13.54 12.40
C PHE A 183 14.66 14.94 12.83
#